data_a788e1728573c4df805a4889d6669392
#
_entry.id   a788e1728573c4df805a4889d6669392
#
_cell.length_a   1.000
_cell.length_b   1.000
_cell.length_c   1.000
_cell.angle_alpha   90.00
_cell.angle_beta   90.00
_cell.angle_gamma   90.00
#
_symmetry.space_group_name_H-M   'P 1'
#
loop_
_entity.id
_entity.type
_entity.pdbx_description
1 polymer ?
#
loop_
_entity_poly.entity_id
_entity_poly.type
_entity_poly.pdbx_seq_one_letter_code
_entity_poly.pdbx_strand_id
1 'polypeptide(L)'
;NDYSAFVILDVTELPYKVVATYRNNVIAPVLYPKAIYNAAYAYNQAHVLAEINDVGGQVIDILHHDLEYENILRAQWKGRAGQVAGSGFGGGDSQMGIRTTPALKRIGCAMLKTIIENDRMVINDFDILSELTSFVANKRGTSYEAEEGRNDDLVMCLIFFAWLSQQDYFKELTDIDIRKNLYKLNEQALEDELTPFGFIDNGSDNKWKEDDEFKGGELVTSWDYDYDRDQTW
;
A
#
# COMPACT_ATOMS: atom_id res chain seq x y z
N ASN A 1 1.82 -0.34 31.13
CA ASN A 1 2.58 -1.09 30.10
C ASN A 1 2.13 -0.59 28.75
N ASP A 2 3.07 -0.15 27.92
CA ASP A 2 2.82 0.20 26.54
C ASP A 2 2.45 -1.04 25.72
N TYR A 3 1.61 -0.85 24.72
CA TYR A 3 1.22 -1.90 23.80
C TYR A 3 2.04 -1.85 22.53
N SER A 4 2.38 -3.02 22.01
CA SER A 4 2.74 -3.16 20.60
C SER A 4 1.46 -3.21 19.79
N ALA A 5 1.23 -2.22 18.94
CA ALA A 5 -0.01 -2.07 18.20
C ALA A 5 0.24 -1.74 16.73
N PHE A 6 -0.64 -2.21 15.85
CA PHE A 6 -0.73 -1.76 14.48
C PHE A 6 -2.18 -1.74 13.98
N VAL A 7 -2.43 -0.94 12.97
CA VAL A 7 -3.71 -0.85 12.28
C VAL A 7 -3.47 -1.07 10.79
N ILE A 8 -4.33 -1.87 10.16
CA ILE A 8 -4.31 -2.08 8.71
C ILE A 8 -5.47 -1.32 8.10
N LEU A 9 -5.15 -0.52 7.08
CA LEU A 9 -6.10 0.30 6.37
C LEU A 9 -6.17 -0.11 4.90
N ASP A 10 -7.38 -0.27 4.40
CA ASP A 10 -7.66 -0.30 2.97
C ASP A 10 -7.74 1.14 2.46
N VAL A 11 -6.85 1.46 1.54
CA VAL A 11 -6.69 2.81 0.96
C VAL A 11 -6.99 2.85 -0.53
N THR A 12 -7.55 1.77 -1.08
CA THR A 12 -7.84 1.63 -2.51
C THR A 12 -8.92 2.59 -2.99
N GLU A 13 -9.86 2.94 -2.12
CA GLU A 13 -10.94 3.89 -2.41
C GLU A 13 -11.32 4.71 -1.17
N LEU A 14 -12.01 5.82 -1.38
CA LEU A 14 -12.62 6.59 -0.29
C LEU A 14 -14.05 6.10 -0.02
N PRO A 15 -14.48 6.04 1.24
CA PRO A 15 -13.70 6.31 2.46
C PRO A 15 -12.67 5.22 2.76
N TYR A 16 -11.51 5.59 3.31
CA TYR A 16 -10.53 4.63 3.81
C TYR A 16 -11.15 3.74 4.89
N LYS A 17 -10.79 2.47 4.92
CA LYS A 17 -11.41 1.50 5.84
C LYS A 17 -10.37 0.88 6.76
N VAL A 18 -10.62 0.92 8.06
CA VAL A 18 -9.87 0.08 9.01
C VAL A 18 -10.34 -1.36 8.83
N VAL A 19 -9.45 -2.24 8.37
CA VAL A 19 -9.76 -3.64 8.05
C VAL A 19 -9.21 -4.63 9.06
N ALA A 20 -8.19 -4.26 9.83
CA ALA A 20 -7.69 -5.06 10.95
C ALA A 20 -6.94 -4.20 11.96
N THR A 21 -6.92 -4.67 13.21
CA THR A 21 -6.20 -4.09 14.33
C THR A 21 -5.44 -5.18 15.07
N TYR A 22 -4.32 -4.81 15.64
CA TYR A 22 -3.55 -5.66 16.53
C TYR A 22 -3.09 -4.84 17.72
N ARG A 23 -3.21 -5.43 18.91
CA ARG A 23 -2.77 -4.82 20.17
C ARG A 23 -2.34 -5.88 21.15
N ASN A 24 -1.13 -5.77 21.68
CA ASN A 24 -0.58 -6.75 22.61
C ASN A 24 0.46 -6.10 23.53
N ASN A 25 0.31 -6.27 24.83
CA ASN A 25 1.21 -5.72 25.85
C ASN A 25 2.15 -6.76 26.48
N VAL A 26 2.11 -7.99 26.01
CA VAL A 26 2.96 -9.10 26.49
C VAL A 26 3.94 -9.61 25.43
N ILE A 27 3.76 -9.25 24.18
CA ILE A 27 4.65 -9.69 23.09
C ILE A 27 6.04 -9.11 23.29
N ALA A 28 7.05 -9.98 23.20
CA ALA A 28 8.43 -9.50 23.20
C ALA A 28 8.74 -8.67 21.94
N PRO A 29 9.50 -7.56 22.04
CA PRO A 29 9.85 -6.72 20.89
C PRO A 29 10.49 -7.48 19.73
N VAL A 30 11.24 -8.52 20.02
CA VAL A 30 11.88 -9.41 19.03
C VAL A 30 10.88 -10.27 18.24
N LEU A 31 9.71 -10.58 18.81
CA LEU A 31 8.66 -11.37 18.16
C LEU A 31 7.63 -10.52 17.43
N TYR A 32 7.52 -9.25 17.79
CA TYR A 32 6.55 -8.35 17.19
C TYR A 32 6.73 -8.15 15.68
N PRO A 33 7.96 -8.04 15.13
CA PRO A 33 8.17 -7.96 13.68
C PRO A 33 7.56 -9.13 12.91
N LYS A 34 7.55 -10.34 13.50
CA LYS A 34 6.92 -11.51 12.87
C LYS A 34 5.40 -11.39 12.78
N ALA A 35 4.76 -10.79 13.79
CA ALA A 35 3.32 -10.48 13.73
C ALA A 35 3.02 -9.47 12.62
N ILE A 36 3.82 -8.40 12.51
CA ILE A 36 3.70 -7.40 11.44
C ILE A 36 3.89 -8.07 10.07
N TYR A 37 4.95 -8.85 9.89
CA TYR A 37 5.24 -9.56 8.64
C TYR A 37 4.08 -10.43 8.19
N ASN A 38 3.55 -11.27 9.09
CA ASN A 38 2.45 -12.18 8.76
C ASN A 38 1.19 -11.41 8.37
N ALA A 39 0.87 -10.35 9.10
CA ALA A 39 -0.27 -9.49 8.79
C ALA A 39 -0.08 -8.77 7.45
N ALA A 40 1.05 -8.11 7.25
CA ALA A 40 1.33 -7.39 6.01
C ALA A 40 1.31 -8.31 4.77
N TYR A 41 1.81 -9.53 4.92
CA TYR A 41 1.78 -10.53 3.86
C TYR A 41 0.35 -10.99 3.53
N ALA A 42 -0.49 -11.22 4.57
CA ALA A 42 -1.88 -11.59 4.40
C ALA A 42 -2.73 -10.49 3.74
N TYR A 43 -2.32 -9.22 3.89
CA TYR A 43 -2.96 -8.06 3.27
C TYR A 43 -2.17 -7.55 2.05
N ASN A 44 -1.89 -8.44 1.12
CA ASN A 44 -1.31 -8.15 -0.18
C ASN A 44 0.04 -7.42 -0.12
N GLN A 45 0.93 -7.87 0.76
CA GLN A 45 2.23 -7.24 1.01
C GLN A 45 2.11 -5.74 1.32
N ALA A 46 1.25 -5.41 2.27
CA ALA A 46 0.90 -4.06 2.64
C ALA A 46 2.13 -3.19 2.94
N HIS A 47 2.09 -1.92 2.55
CA HIS A 47 3.13 -0.96 2.94
C HIS A 47 3.10 -0.71 4.45
N VAL A 48 4.25 -0.80 5.09
CA VAL A 48 4.40 -0.63 6.54
C VAL A 48 5.00 0.73 6.85
N LEU A 49 4.27 1.56 7.58
CA LEU A 49 4.78 2.77 8.21
C LEU A 49 4.92 2.52 9.71
N ALA A 50 6.13 2.52 10.22
CA ALA A 50 6.38 2.26 11.62
C ALA A 50 7.02 3.44 12.32
N GLU A 51 6.68 3.65 13.59
CA GLU A 51 7.39 4.54 14.47
C GLU A 51 8.73 3.93 14.86
N ILE A 52 9.79 4.73 14.83
CA ILE A 52 11.16 4.28 15.15
C ILE A 52 11.70 4.88 16.46
N ASN A 53 10.85 5.45 17.28
CA ASN A 53 11.26 5.86 18.62
C ASN A 53 11.50 4.61 19.48
N ASP A 54 12.36 4.72 20.46
CA ASP A 54 12.69 3.67 21.42
C ASP A 54 13.00 2.31 20.75
N VAL A 55 12.18 1.30 20.99
CA VAL A 55 12.34 -0.06 20.45
C VAL A 55 11.91 -0.19 18.97
N GLY A 56 11.23 0.81 18.43
CA GLY A 56 10.69 0.75 17.07
C GLY A 56 11.77 0.60 16.00
N GLY A 57 12.96 1.18 16.21
CA GLY A 57 14.11 0.98 15.33
C GLY A 57 14.52 -0.49 15.23
N GLN A 58 14.58 -1.22 16.35
CA GLN A 58 14.89 -2.64 16.36
C GLN A 58 13.81 -3.48 15.64
N VAL A 59 12.55 -3.11 15.81
CA VAL A 59 11.43 -3.77 15.12
C VAL A 59 11.58 -3.67 13.60
N ILE A 60 11.90 -2.48 13.11
CA ILE A 60 12.14 -2.22 11.67
C ILE A 60 13.37 -2.98 11.16
N ASP A 61 14.46 -2.97 11.92
CA ASP A 61 15.71 -3.66 11.53
C ASP A 61 15.46 -5.16 11.34
N ILE A 62 14.76 -5.82 12.29
CA ILE A 62 14.41 -7.23 12.18
C ILE A 62 13.45 -7.45 10.98
N LEU A 63 12.45 -6.58 10.82
CA LEU A 63 11.48 -6.71 9.72
C LEU A 63 12.17 -6.63 8.35
N HIS A 64 13.10 -5.70 8.20
CA HIS A 64 13.79 -5.46 6.92
C HIS A 64 14.95 -6.43 6.67
N HIS A 65 15.84 -6.61 7.65
CA HIS A 65 17.07 -7.39 7.44
C HIS A 65 16.89 -8.88 7.71
N ASP A 66 16.14 -9.27 8.75
CA ASP A 66 15.99 -10.69 9.11
C ASP A 66 14.81 -11.33 8.38
N LEU A 67 13.71 -10.59 8.18
CA LEU A 67 12.51 -11.07 7.50
C LEU A 67 12.43 -10.63 6.03
N GLU A 68 13.39 -9.86 5.54
CA GLU A 68 13.52 -9.39 4.15
C GLU A 68 12.24 -8.72 3.62
N TYR A 69 11.56 -7.95 4.48
CA TYR A 69 10.35 -7.24 4.08
C TYR A 69 10.70 -5.89 3.45
N GLU A 70 10.41 -5.74 2.15
CA GLU A 70 10.84 -4.58 1.37
C GLU A 70 9.87 -3.40 1.43
N ASN A 71 8.56 -3.65 1.62
CA ASN A 71 7.52 -2.61 1.55
C ASN A 71 7.45 -1.76 2.82
N ILE A 72 8.59 -1.26 3.28
CA ILE A 72 8.69 -0.36 4.43
C ILE A 72 8.82 1.08 3.93
N LEU A 73 7.88 1.93 4.36
CA LEU A 73 7.88 3.34 4.01
C LEU A 73 9.06 4.07 4.65
N ARG A 74 9.67 4.96 3.89
CA ARG A 74 10.82 5.74 4.31
C ARG A 74 10.44 7.20 4.52
N ALA A 75 11.04 7.82 5.50
CA ALA A 75 10.93 9.25 5.74
C ALA A 75 12.30 9.93 5.52
N GLN A 76 12.24 11.13 4.96
CA GLN A 76 13.40 12.01 4.77
C GLN A 76 13.25 13.27 5.61
N TRP A 77 14.35 13.80 6.11
CA TRP A 77 14.37 15.10 6.74
C TRP A 77 14.46 16.21 5.68
N LYS A 78 13.49 17.10 5.69
CA LYS A 78 13.45 18.24 4.76
C LYS A 78 13.62 19.55 5.53
N GLY A 79 14.82 19.78 6.02
CA GLY A 79 15.19 20.99 6.74
C GLY A 79 14.26 21.28 7.93
N ARG A 80 13.80 22.52 8.06
CA ARG A 80 12.87 22.95 9.13
C ARG A 80 11.43 22.47 8.94
N ALA A 81 11.09 21.99 7.77
CA ALA A 81 9.74 21.48 7.47
C ALA A 81 9.47 20.12 8.14
N GLY A 82 10.49 19.44 8.65
CA GLY A 82 10.35 18.14 9.30
C GLY A 82 10.39 16.97 8.32
N GLN A 83 9.85 15.85 8.73
CA GLN A 83 9.86 14.61 7.95
C GLN A 83 8.86 14.66 6.80
N VAL A 84 9.25 14.05 5.68
CA VAL A 84 8.38 13.81 4.50
C VAL A 84 8.55 12.36 4.06
N ALA A 85 7.47 11.69 3.69
CA ALA A 85 7.53 10.37 3.10
C ALA A 85 8.07 10.46 1.66
N GLY A 86 8.90 9.49 1.27
CA GLY A 86 9.51 9.48 -0.06
C GLY A 86 9.97 8.08 -0.48
N SER A 87 10.26 7.91 -1.77
CA SER A 87 10.87 6.69 -2.29
C SER A 87 12.36 6.67 -1.94
N GLY A 88 12.86 5.56 -1.42
CA GLY A 88 14.18 5.40 -0.82
C GLY A 88 15.43 5.59 -1.71
N PHE A 89 15.32 6.13 -2.92
CA PHE A 89 16.44 6.27 -3.86
C PHE A 89 17.10 7.65 -3.91
N GLY A 90 16.74 8.57 -3.04
CA GLY A 90 17.24 9.94 -3.07
C GLY A 90 18.01 10.37 -1.83
N GLY A 91 19.33 10.26 -1.85
CA GLY A 91 20.26 11.02 -0.98
C GLY A 91 20.30 10.63 0.50
N GLY A 92 21.46 10.68 1.08
CA GLY A 92 21.97 10.20 2.36
C GLY A 92 21.20 10.38 3.68
N ASP A 93 19.98 10.90 3.69
CA ASP A 93 19.25 11.18 4.94
C ASP A 93 17.86 10.53 5.03
N SER A 94 17.62 9.45 4.28
CA SER A 94 16.35 8.69 4.39
C SER A 94 16.48 7.57 5.43
N GLN A 95 15.50 7.48 6.33
CA GLN A 95 15.40 6.40 7.32
C GLN A 95 14.10 5.60 7.09
N MET A 96 14.13 4.31 7.36
CA MET A 96 12.93 3.51 7.38
C MET A 96 12.07 3.86 8.59
N GLY A 97 10.76 4.07 8.34
CA GLY A 97 9.84 4.52 9.39
C GLY A 97 9.94 6.02 9.70
N ILE A 98 9.21 6.44 10.70
CA ILE A 98 9.09 7.84 11.11
C ILE A 98 9.40 8.02 12.60
N ARG A 99 9.88 9.21 12.94
CA ARG A 99 10.02 9.62 14.35
C ARG A 99 8.81 10.45 14.77
N THR A 100 8.20 10.09 15.87
CA THR A 100 7.18 10.92 16.50
C THR A 100 7.83 12.19 17.04
N THR A 101 7.43 13.29 16.47
CA THR A 101 7.81 14.63 16.92
C THR A 101 6.54 15.39 17.31
N PRO A 102 6.64 16.43 18.19
CA PRO A 102 5.48 17.25 18.51
C PRO A 102 4.82 17.89 17.28
N ALA A 103 5.60 18.21 16.26
CA ALA A 103 5.09 18.74 15.00
C ALA A 103 4.30 17.70 14.22
N LEU A 104 4.83 16.46 14.06
CA LEU A 104 4.15 15.36 13.38
C LEU A 104 2.84 15.01 14.11
N LYS A 105 2.88 14.84 15.44
CA LYS A 105 1.69 14.51 16.24
C LYS A 105 0.60 15.57 16.07
N ARG A 106 0.96 16.85 16.13
CA ARG A 106 0.01 17.95 15.95
C ARG A 106 -0.62 17.98 14.57
N ILE A 107 0.20 17.82 13.51
CA ILE A 107 -0.29 17.79 12.12
C ILE A 107 -1.18 16.57 11.91
N GLY A 108 -0.72 15.40 12.34
CA GLY A 108 -1.47 14.16 12.21
C GLY A 108 -2.81 14.20 12.92
N CYS A 109 -2.88 14.74 14.16
CA CYS A 109 -4.14 14.92 14.88
C CYS A 109 -5.12 15.84 14.13
N ALA A 110 -4.64 16.98 13.60
CA ALA A 110 -5.48 17.90 12.84
C ALA A 110 -6.01 17.24 11.55
N MET A 111 -5.15 16.47 10.86
CA MET A 111 -5.54 15.76 9.65
C MET A 111 -6.50 14.60 9.95
N LEU A 112 -6.26 13.83 11.01
CA LEU A 112 -7.16 12.75 11.42
C LEU A 112 -8.56 13.30 11.72
N LYS A 113 -8.64 14.39 12.47
CA LYS A 113 -9.89 15.10 12.71
C LYS A 113 -10.60 15.47 11.40
N THR A 114 -9.87 16.07 10.46
CA THR A 114 -10.42 16.46 9.16
C THR A 114 -10.91 15.26 8.35
N ILE A 115 -10.19 14.14 8.37
CA ILE A 115 -10.57 12.91 7.68
C ILE A 115 -11.88 12.35 8.26
N ILE A 116 -12.00 12.33 9.59
CA ILE A 116 -13.21 11.83 10.28
C ILE A 116 -14.39 12.77 10.06
N GLU A 117 -14.23 14.08 10.21
CA GLU A 117 -15.30 15.07 10.04
C GLU A 117 -15.84 15.14 8.61
N ASN A 118 -15.05 14.75 7.63
CA ASN A 118 -15.45 14.69 6.21
C ASN A 118 -15.91 13.30 5.76
N ASP A 119 -16.18 12.38 6.68
CA ASP A 119 -16.64 11.01 6.40
C ASP A 119 -15.69 10.24 5.46
N ARG A 120 -14.38 10.55 5.52
CA ARG A 120 -13.36 9.93 4.65
C ARG A 120 -12.69 8.71 5.26
N MET A 121 -13.13 8.25 6.43
CA MET A 121 -12.63 7.05 7.10
C MET A 121 -13.75 6.31 7.80
N VAL A 122 -13.79 4.99 7.61
CA VAL A 122 -14.68 4.07 8.32
C VAL A 122 -13.90 3.33 9.39
N ILE A 123 -14.33 3.48 10.63
CA ILE A 123 -13.73 2.85 11.81
C ILE A 123 -14.81 2.00 12.48
N ASN A 124 -14.73 0.68 12.35
CA ASN A 124 -15.67 -0.29 12.93
C ASN A 124 -15.06 -1.04 14.13
N ASP A 125 -13.91 -0.58 14.62
CA ASP A 125 -13.20 -1.19 15.74
C ASP A 125 -13.53 -0.49 17.05
N PHE A 126 -13.97 -1.27 18.05
CA PHE A 126 -14.37 -0.74 19.34
C PHE A 126 -13.20 -0.18 20.14
N ASP A 127 -12.03 -0.80 20.07
CA ASP A 127 -10.86 -0.36 20.84
C ASP A 127 -10.34 0.98 20.30
N ILE A 128 -10.31 1.17 18.99
CA ILE A 128 -9.98 2.48 18.38
C ILE A 128 -11.00 3.54 18.82
N LEU A 129 -12.30 3.25 18.78
CA LEU A 129 -13.32 4.21 19.18
C LEU A 129 -13.19 4.55 20.66
N SER A 130 -12.89 3.57 21.51
CA SER A 130 -12.63 3.79 22.94
C SER A 130 -11.42 4.68 23.19
N GLU A 131 -10.32 4.47 22.48
CA GLU A 131 -9.13 5.31 22.57
C GLU A 131 -9.41 6.74 22.06
N LEU A 132 -10.13 6.89 20.93
CA LEU A 132 -10.51 8.20 20.40
C LEU A 132 -11.35 9.02 21.39
N THR A 133 -12.24 8.38 22.16
CA THR A 133 -13.07 9.10 23.16
C THR A 133 -12.28 9.58 24.37
N SER A 134 -11.14 8.95 24.68
CA SER A 134 -10.25 9.32 25.78
C SER A 134 -9.01 10.11 25.35
N PHE A 135 -8.91 10.44 24.06
CA PHE A 135 -7.79 11.19 23.50
C PHE A 135 -8.05 12.69 23.56
N VAL A 136 -7.37 13.38 24.45
CA VAL A 136 -7.65 14.78 24.80
C VAL A 136 -6.42 15.67 24.63
N ALA A 137 -6.66 16.97 24.50
CA ALA A 137 -5.58 17.94 24.55
C ALA A 137 -4.96 17.95 25.96
N ASN A 138 -3.63 17.98 26.03
CA ASN A 138 -2.95 18.13 27.31
C ASN A 138 -3.31 19.44 27.99
N LYS A 139 -3.02 19.55 29.30
CA LYS A 139 -3.35 20.75 30.12
C LYS A 139 -2.79 22.06 29.55
N ARG A 140 -1.78 22.02 28.72
CA ARG A 140 -1.16 23.19 28.07
C ARG A 140 -1.74 23.49 26.69
N GLY A 141 -2.60 22.62 26.14
CA GLY A 141 -3.15 22.73 24.78
C GLY A 141 -2.09 22.61 23.66
N THR A 142 -0.89 22.10 23.98
CA THR A 142 0.23 22.03 23.03
C THR A 142 0.40 20.66 22.37
N SER A 143 -0.20 19.64 22.95
CA SER A 143 -0.16 18.25 22.45
C SER A 143 -1.47 17.54 22.83
N TYR A 144 -1.64 16.35 22.27
CA TYR A 144 -2.75 15.46 22.56
C TYR A 144 -2.19 14.18 23.17
N GLU A 145 -2.93 13.60 24.11
CA GLU A 145 -2.53 12.39 24.84
C GLU A 145 -3.78 11.66 25.34
N ALA A 146 -3.65 10.38 25.66
CA ALA A 146 -4.71 9.65 26.33
C ALA A 146 -4.92 10.23 27.75
N GLU A 147 -6.14 10.19 28.24
CA GLU A 147 -6.45 10.46 29.64
C GLU A 147 -5.68 9.50 30.57
N GLU A 148 -5.43 9.94 31.82
CA GLU A 148 -4.68 9.14 32.78
C GLU A 148 -5.29 7.74 32.97
N GLY A 149 -4.45 6.72 32.77
CA GLY A 149 -4.86 5.30 32.84
C GLY A 149 -5.54 4.78 31.57
N ARG A 150 -5.54 5.56 30.50
CA ARG A 150 -5.97 5.13 29.15
C ARG A 150 -4.79 5.00 28.22
N ASN A 151 -5.02 4.41 27.06
CA ASN A 151 -4.02 4.17 26.02
C ASN A 151 -4.39 4.94 24.74
N ASP A 152 -3.39 5.24 23.92
CA ASP A 152 -3.56 5.92 22.63
C ASP A 152 -2.80 5.22 21.49
N ASP A 153 -2.41 3.94 21.68
CA ASP A 153 -1.55 3.21 20.75
C ASP A 153 -2.18 3.05 19.36
N LEU A 154 -3.46 2.68 19.30
CA LEU A 154 -4.20 2.55 18.03
C LEU A 154 -4.52 3.91 17.41
N VAL A 155 -4.85 4.91 18.23
CA VAL A 155 -5.07 6.28 17.76
C VAL A 155 -3.77 6.85 17.18
N MET A 156 -2.63 6.56 17.79
CA MET A 156 -1.32 6.97 17.23
C MET A 156 -1.07 6.36 15.86
N CYS A 157 -1.45 5.10 15.62
CA CYS A 157 -1.37 4.50 14.28
C CYS A 157 -2.21 5.29 13.26
N LEU A 158 -3.44 5.69 13.61
CA LEU A 158 -4.29 6.53 12.76
C LEU A 158 -3.72 7.93 12.53
N ILE A 159 -3.07 8.51 13.54
CA ILE A 159 -2.39 9.80 13.43
C ILE A 159 -1.24 9.74 12.43
N PHE A 160 -0.45 8.66 12.45
CA PHE A 160 0.62 8.43 11.47
C PHE A 160 0.07 8.27 10.06
N PHE A 161 -1.02 7.52 9.91
CA PHE A 161 -1.71 7.39 8.63
C PHE A 161 -2.25 8.74 8.13
N ALA A 162 -2.91 9.51 8.99
CA ALA A 162 -3.44 10.82 8.63
C ALA A 162 -2.34 11.80 8.21
N TRP A 163 -1.18 11.76 8.86
CA TRP A 163 0.00 12.50 8.43
C TRP A 163 0.51 12.00 7.07
N LEU A 164 0.61 10.68 6.88
CA LEU A 164 1.07 10.06 5.63
C LEU A 164 0.17 10.43 4.45
N SER A 165 -1.15 10.45 4.65
CA SER A 165 -2.14 10.74 3.60
C SER A 165 -2.02 12.13 2.97
N GLN A 166 -1.31 13.05 3.64
CA GLN A 166 -1.04 14.39 3.12
C GLN A 166 0.26 14.47 2.30
N GLN A 167 1.09 13.42 2.34
CA GLN A 167 2.36 13.39 1.63
C GLN A 167 2.14 13.16 0.14
N ASP A 168 2.90 13.85 -0.69
CA ASP A 168 2.81 13.70 -2.14
C ASP A 168 3.13 12.28 -2.58
N TYR A 169 4.11 11.65 -1.93
CA TYR A 169 4.46 10.26 -2.18
C TYR A 169 3.28 9.29 -1.95
N PHE A 170 2.47 9.49 -0.91
CA PHE A 170 1.29 8.66 -0.67
C PHE A 170 0.23 8.85 -1.76
N LYS A 171 0.03 10.07 -2.20
CA LYS A 171 -0.91 10.39 -3.30
C LYS A 171 -0.47 9.73 -4.59
N GLU A 172 0.82 9.82 -4.92
CA GLU A 172 1.38 9.17 -6.10
C GLU A 172 1.24 7.64 -6.02
N LEU A 173 1.50 7.04 -4.85
CA LEU A 173 1.39 5.60 -4.64
C LEU A 173 -0.05 5.11 -4.81
N THR A 174 -1.02 5.80 -4.20
CA THR A 174 -2.44 5.45 -4.32
C THR A 174 -2.98 5.68 -5.73
N ASP A 175 -2.55 6.73 -6.41
CA ASP A 175 -2.94 6.97 -7.81
C ASP A 175 -2.41 5.88 -8.76
N ILE A 176 -1.19 5.39 -8.53
CA ILE A 176 -0.62 4.27 -9.30
C ILE A 176 -1.43 2.99 -9.07
N ASP A 177 -1.79 2.70 -7.83
CA ASP A 177 -2.56 1.50 -7.49
C ASP A 177 -4.00 1.58 -8.01
N ILE A 178 -4.64 2.74 -7.95
CA ILE A 178 -5.95 2.97 -8.56
C ILE A 178 -5.88 2.72 -10.08
N ARG A 179 -4.88 3.25 -10.76
CA ARG A 179 -4.69 3.02 -12.20
C ARG A 179 -4.48 1.56 -12.53
N LYS A 180 -3.63 0.85 -11.78
CA LYS A 180 -3.42 -0.61 -11.98
C LYS A 180 -4.70 -1.40 -11.79
N ASN A 181 -5.51 -1.07 -10.79
CA ASN A 181 -6.80 -1.72 -10.56
C ASN A 181 -7.80 -1.42 -11.68
N LEU A 182 -7.85 -0.19 -12.18
CA LEU A 182 -8.66 0.17 -13.34
C LEU A 182 -8.24 -0.59 -14.60
N TYR A 183 -6.93 -0.76 -14.85
CA TYR A 183 -6.45 -1.57 -15.97
C TYR A 183 -6.85 -3.03 -15.84
N LYS A 184 -6.71 -3.65 -14.65
CA LYS A 184 -7.15 -5.03 -14.41
C LYS A 184 -8.65 -5.21 -14.59
N LEU A 185 -9.47 -4.28 -14.09
CA LEU A 185 -10.92 -4.32 -14.27
C LEU A 185 -11.32 -4.19 -15.75
N ASN A 186 -10.65 -3.31 -16.51
CA ASN A 186 -10.86 -3.20 -17.93
C ASN A 186 -10.42 -4.46 -18.70
N GLU A 187 -9.32 -5.06 -18.31
CA GLU A 187 -8.84 -6.31 -18.90
C GLU A 187 -9.82 -7.46 -18.65
N GLN A 188 -10.29 -7.60 -17.41
CA GLN A 188 -11.33 -8.59 -17.07
C GLN A 188 -12.65 -8.34 -17.81
N ALA A 189 -13.09 -7.08 -17.91
CA ALA A 189 -14.30 -6.75 -18.65
C ALA A 189 -14.15 -7.07 -20.14
N LEU A 190 -12.97 -6.84 -20.72
CA LEU A 190 -12.67 -7.21 -22.10
C LEU A 190 -12.61 -8.74 -22.27
N GLU A 191 -12.05 -9.48 -21.31
CA GLU A 191 -12.05 -10.95 -21.33
C GLU A 191 -13.47 -11.51 -21.20
N ASP A 192 -14.31 -10.90 -20.38
CA ASP A 192 -15.73 -11.30 -20.20
C ASP A 192 -16.58 -10.95 -21.45
N GLU A 193 -16.25 -9.86 -22.15
CA GLU A 193 -16.90 -9.47 -23.41
C GLU A 193 -16.40 -10.28 -24.62
N LEU A 194 -15.20 -10.86 -24.56
CA LEU A 194 -14.71 -11.83 -25.51
C LEU A 194 -15.46 -13.15 -25.29
N THR A 195 -16.75 -13.16 -25.63
CA THR A 195 -17.45 -14.43 -25.85
C THR A 195 -16.61 -15.25 -26.81
N PRO A 196 -16.27 -16.50 -26.49
CA PRO A 196 -15.58 -17.34 -27.45
C PRO A 196 -16.41 -17.31 -28.73
N PHE A 197 -15.83 -16.82 -29.81
CA PHE A 197 -16.41 -16.95 -31.13
C PHE A 197 -16.57 -18.45 -31.39
N GLY A 198 -17.65 -19.01 -30.90
CA GLY A 198 -18.10 -20.32 -31.32
C GLY A 198 -18.35 -20.21 -32.81
N PHE A 199 -17.63 -20.97 -33.59
CA PHE A 199 -18.00 -21.20 -34.98
C PHE A 199 -19.45 -21.64 -34.93
N ILE A 200 -20.38 -20.80 -35.34
CA ILE A 200 -21.78 -21.21 -35.58
C ILE A 200 -21.68 -22.02 -36.86
N ASP A 201 -21.58 -23.33 -36.70
CA ASP A 201 -21.81 -24.27 -37.79
C ASP A 201 -23.29 -24.18 -38.12
N ASN A 202 -23.59 -23.56 -39.23
CA ASN A 202 -24.99 -23.38 -39.73
C ASN A 202 -25.62 -24.70 -40.19
N GLY A 203 -24.95 -25.86 -39.96
CA GLY A 203 -25.51 -27.15 -40.35
C GLY A 203 -25.74 -27.28 -41.86
N SER A 204 -25.18 -26.44 -42.70
CA SER A 204 -25.20 -26.60 -44.11
C SER A 204 -24.05 -27.52 -44.49
N ASP A 205 -24.39 -28.78 -44.77
CA ASP A 205 -23.53 -29.77 -45.40
C ASP A 205 -23.03 -29.27 -46.76
N ASN A 206 -22.10 -28.36 -46.76
CA ASN A 206 -21.27 -28.09 -47.91
C ASN A 206 -20.18 -29.18 -47.96
N LYS A 207 -20.52 -30.29 -48.63
CA LYS A 207 -19.54 -31.22 -49.16
C LYS A 207 -18.56 -30.40 -49.97
N TRP A 208 -17.38 -30.12 -49.43
CA TRP A 208 -16.25 -29.68 -50.18
C TRP A 208 -15.93 -30.83 -51.14
N LYS A 209 -16.20 -30.64 -52.43
CA LYS A 209 -15.75 -31.55 -53.43
C LYS A 209 -14.23 -31.51 -53.44
N GLU A 210 -13.62 -32.64 -53.14
CA GLU A 210 -12.22 -32.92 -53.41
C GLU A 210 -12.03 -32.86 -54.95
N ASP A 211 -11.84 -31.71 -55.48
CA ASP A 211 -11.28 -31.54 -56.86
C ASP A 211 -10.90 -30.05 -56.98
N ASP A 212 -9.72 -29.76 -56.47
CA ASP A 212 -8.84 -28.76 -57.05
C ASP A 212 -7.46 -28.89 -56.38
N GLU A 213 -6.54 -29.39 -57.19
CA GLU A 213 -5.11 -29.42 -56.92
C GLU A 213 -4.63 -28.00 -56.55
N PHE A 214 -4.42 -27.74 -55.27
CA PHE A 214 -3.74 -26.54 -54.84
C PHE A 214 -2.23 -26.75 -55.11
N LYS A 215 -1.79 -26.32 -56.29
CA LYS A 215 -0.36 -26.19 -56.63
C LYS A 215 0.24 -25.15 -55.73
N GLY A 216 1.26 -25.57 -54.98
CA GLY A 216 1.98 -24.83 -54.00
C GLY A 216 2.25 -23.38 -54.31
N GLY A 217 1.70 -22.53 -53.51
CA GLY A 217 2.15 -21.16 -53.28
C GLY A 217 2.89 -21.13 -51.95
N GLU A 218 4.20 -20.87 -51.99
CA GLU A 218 4.98 -20.59 -50.81
C GLU A 218 4.36 -19.44 -50.05
N LEU A 219 4.01 -19.68 -48.77
CA LEU A 219 3.70 -18.62 -47.83
C LEU A 219 4.97 -17.81 -47.56
N VAL A 220 5.14 -16.71 -48.28
CA VAL A 220 6.18 -15.74 -47.96
C VAL A 220 5.71 -15.01 -46.68
N THR A 221 6.18 -15.47 -45.53
CA THR A 221 6.07 -14.73 -44.31
C THR A 221 7.02 -13.53 -44.36
N SER A 222 6.50 -12.31 -44.25
CA SER A 222 7.22 -11.04 -44.40
C SER A 222 8.18 -10.74 -43.23
N TRP A 223 8.81 -11.74 -42.63
CA TRP A 223 9.70 -11.61 -41.47
C TRP A 223 11.12 -12.11 -41.69
N ASP A 224 11.50 -12.42 -42.94
CA ASP A 224 12.92 -12.68 -43.27
C ASP A 224 13.60 -11.32 -43.50
N TYR A 225 14.03 -10.68 -42.40
CA TYR A 225 15.08 -9.66 -42.49
C TYR A 225 16.41 -10.36 -42.63
N ASP A 226 16.94 -10.32 -43.87
CA ASP A 226 18.30 -10.65 -44.21
C ASP A 226 19.29 -9.84 -43.35
N TYR A 227 19.89 -10.49 -42.38
CA TYR A 227 21.01 -9.98 -41.60
C TYR A 227 22.33 -10.46 -42.19
N ASP A 228 22.52 -10.30 -43.51
CA ASP A 228 23.82 -10.53 -44.13
C ASP A 228 23.96 -9.66 -45.37
N ARG A 229 24.37 -8.43 -45.17
CA ARG A 229 25.14 -7.63 -46.14
C ARG A 229 25.54 -6.31 -45.50
N ASP A 230 26.78 -6.28 -44.95
CA ASP A 230 27.78 -5.27 -45.18
C ASP A 230 28.93 -5.39 -44.18
N GLN A 231 29.77 -6.39 -44.43
CA GLN A 231 31.18 -6.30 -44.09
C GLN A 231 31.93 -6.12 -45.38
N THR A 232 32.20 -4.88 -45.73
CA THR A 232 33.42 -4.51 -46.52
C THR A 232 33.56 -2.99 -46.50
N TRP A 233 34.72 -2.59 -46.05
CA TRP A 233 35.49 -1.32 -46.00
C TRP A 233 35.45 -0.57 -44.69
#